data_53ca2dfebdb69e86dc0b7fde7ae145ff
#
_entry.id   53ca2dfebdb69e86dc0b7fde7ae145ff
#
_cell.length_a   1.000
_cell.length_b   1.000
_cell.length_c   1.000
_cell.angle_alpha   90.00
_cell.angle_beta   90.00
_cell.angle_gamma   90.00
#
_symmetry.space_group_name_H-M   'P 1'
#
loop_
_entity.id
_entity.type
_entity.pdbx_description
1 polymer ?
#
loop_
_entity_poly.entity_id
_entity_poly.type
_entity_poly.pdbx_seq_one_letter_code
_entity_poly.pdbx_strand_id
1 'polypeptide(L)'
;LGHPDNAYRTIHVAGTNGKGSVANMLASVLAGAGLKVGLYTSPHILDFRERMRVIDGHVQRGIGKAELVPQEYVYDFLEQWSGTFDKLELSFFEITTGLAFRWFADENVDAAVIEVGLGGRLDSTNIITPELSIVTSIGLDHCDILGDTLAKIAYEKAGIFKPGVPALVGETREDTAPVFKEHFAEINADKPGAVSLTFADRTEPSMWYMHDEILRKMDLQGGYQQMNLRTVLA
;
A
#
# COMPACT_ATOMS: atom_id res chain seq x y z
N LEU A 1 -0.01 16.50 -13.76
CA LEU A 1 -0.09 15.15 -14.38
C LEU A 1 -1.51 14.79 -14.82
N GLY A 2 -2.56 15.56 -14.45
CA GLY A 2 -3.94 15.28 -14.86
C GLY A 2 -4.63 14.14 -14.09
N HIS A 3 -4.26 13.94 -12.84
CA HIS A 3 -4.82 12.90 -11.95
C HIS A 3 -4.73 11.47 -12.50
N PRO A 4 -3.53 10.99 -12.82
CA PRO A 4 -3.35 9.60 -13.28
C PRO A 4 -3.76 8.56 -12.21
N ASP A 5 -3.78 8.96 -10.94
CA ASP A 5 -4.24 8.18 -9.79
C ASP A 5 -5.71 7.74 -9.88
N ASN A 6 -6.52 8.40 -10.71
CA ASN A 6 -7.93 8.06 -10.91
C ASN A 6 -8.16 7.07 -12.08
N ALA A 7 -7.12 6.66 -12.80
CA ALA A 7 -7.25 5.81 -13.98
C ALA A 7 -7.46 4.31 -13.64
N TYR A 8 -7.18 3.89 -12.42
CA TYR A 8 -7.21 2.50 -11.96
C TYR A 8 -7.63 2.41 -10.49
N ARG A 9 -8.02 1.22 -10.05
CA ARG A 9 -8.33 0.96 -8.64
C ARG A 9 -7.06 0.91 -7.81
N THR A 10 -7.14 1.30 -6.52
CA THR A 10 -5.97 1.27 -5.64
C THR A 10 -6.24 0.54 -4.33
N ILE A 11 -5.20 -0.10 -3.77
CA ILE A 11 -5.14 -0.55 -2.39
C ILE A 11 -3.99 0.21 -1.73
N HIS A 12 -4.24 0.83 -0.59
CA HIS A 12 -3.26 1.66 0.11
C HIS A 12 -2.74 0.96 1.35
N VAL A 13 -1.42 0.81 1.47
CA VAL A 13 -0.79 0.01 2.54
C VAL A 13 0.16 0.88 3.36
N ALA A 14 -0.21 1.14 4.62
CA ALA A 14 0.63 1.77 5.64
C ALA A 14 1.06 0.76 6.73
N GLY A 15 1.91 1.18 7.63
CA GLY A 15 2.38 0.40 8.77
C GLY A 15 3.82 0.74 9.14
N THR A 16 4.29 0.22 10.27
CA THR A 16 5.71 0.31 10.63
C THR A 16 6.49 -0.79 9.91
N ASN A 17 6.12 -2.05 10.13
CA ASN A 17 6.74 -3.21 9.51
C ASN A 17 5.73 -3.97 8.65
N GLY A 18 6.22 -4.71 7.64
CA GLY A 18 5.41 -5.60 6.83
C GLY A 18 4.71 -4.95 5.63
N LYS A 19 4.76 -3.62 5.46
CA LYS A 19 4.14 -2.92 4.32
C LYS A 19 4.49 -3.54 2.97
N GLY A 20 5.79 -3.59 2.65
CA GLY A 20 6.27 -4.15 1.38
C GLY A 20 5.94 -5.63 1.20
N SER A 21 5.97 -6.44 2.28
CA SER A 21 5.57 -7.85 2.21
C SER A 21 4.09 -8.00 1.90
N VAL A 22 3.22 -7.28 2.61
CA VAL A 22 1.77 -7.28 2.37
C VAL A 22 1.45 -6.76 0.97
N ALA A 23 2.09 -5.66 0.53
CA ALA A 23 1.91 -5.12 -0.80
C ALA A 23 2.30 -6.10 -1.91
N ASN A 24 3.44 -6.80 -1.77
CA ASN A 24 3.87 -7.83 -2.73
C ASN A 24 2.90 -9.03 -2.76
N MET A 25 2.46 -9.51 -1.60
CA MET A 25 1.49 -10.62 -1.52
C MET A 25 0.17 -10.25 -2.19
N LEU A 26 -0.38 -9.06 -1.90
CA LEU A 26 -1.62 -8.56 -2.50
C LEU A 26 -1.49 -8.42 -4.02
N ALA A 27 -0.40 -7.83 -4.50
CA ALA A 27 -0.15 -7.70 -5.93
C ALA A 27 -0.08 -9.07 -6.62
N SER A 28 0.56 -10.06 -5.96
CA SER A 28 0.63 -11.43 -6.47
C SER A 28 -0.74 -12.12 -6.51
N VAL A 29 -1.58 -11.93 -5.49
CA VAL A 29 -2.95 -12.47 -5.45
C VAL A 29 -3.81 -11.86 -6.56
N LEU A 30 -3.77 -10.54 -6.72
CA LEU A 30 -4.53 -9.84 -7.77
C LEU A 30 -4.06 -10.26 -9.17
N ALA A 31 -2.75 -10.37 -9.40
CA ALA A 31 -2.21 -10.86 -10.67
C ALA A 31 -2.58 -12.32 -10.91
N GLY A 32 -2.55 -13.17 -9.87
CA GLY A 32 -3.02 -14.55 -9.93
C GLY A 32 -4.51 -14.69 -10.26
N ALA A 33 -5.31 -13.67 -9.93
CA ALA A 33 -6.71 -13.56 -10.33
C ALA A 33 -6.91 -13.08 -11.78
N GLY A 34 -5.82 -12.76 -12.49
CA GLY A 34 -5.83 -12.37 -13.90
C GLY A 34 -5.85 -10.86 -14.13
N LEU A 35 -5.51 -10.04 -13.14
CA LEU A 35 -5.42 -8.59 -13.29
C LEU A 35 -4.01 -8.15 -13.71
N LYS A 36 -3.90 -7.05 -14.44
CA LYS A 36 -2.66 -6.31 -14.62
C LYS A 36 -2.49 -5.36 -13.43
N VAL A 37 -1.44 -5.56 -12.64
CA VAL A 37 -1.29 -4.91 -11.33
C VAL A 37 -0.05 -4.03 -11.29
N GLY A 38 -0.23 -2.77 -10.94
CA GLY A 38 0.85 -1.87 -10.53
C GLY A 38 1.23 -2.14 -9.08
N LEU A 39 2.52 -2.11 -8.77
CA LEU A 39 3.04 -2.25 -7.40
C LEU A 39 4.06 -1.15 -7.13
N TYR A 40 3.73 -0.27 -6.17
CA TYR A 40 4.61 0.80 -5.69
C TYR A 40 5.11 0.47 -4.30
N THR A 41 6.43 0.36 -4.12
CA THR A 41 7.08 0.01 -2.84
C THR A 41 8.29 0.90 -2.56
N SER A 42 8.67 1.00 -1.28
CA SER A 42 9.87 1.75 -0.85
C SER A 42 10.47 1.19 0.45
N PRO A 43 11.80 1.35 0.64
CA PRO A 43 12.79 1.79 -0.33
C PRO A 43 13.15 0.71 -1.35
N HIS A 44 13.98 1.03 -2.34
CA HIS A 44 14.66 0.04 -3.20
C HIS A 44 15.93 -0.49 -2.53
N ILE A 45 16.42 -1.63 -2.99
CA ILE A 45 17.64 -2.27 -2.46
C ILE A 45 18.84 -2.04 -3.39
N LEU A 46 18.70 -2.32 -4.67
CA LEU A 46 19.77 -2.24 -5.67
C LEU A 46 19.47 -1.24 -6.80
N ASP A 47 18.25 -1.25 -7.31
CA ASP A 47 17.85 -0.46 -8.47
C ASP A 47 16.63 0.40 -8.11
N PHE A 48 16.71 1.69 -8.40
CA PHE A 48 15.60 2.64 -8.20
C PHE A 48 14.27 2.14 -8.77
N ARG A 49 14.31 1.45 -9.90
CA ARG A 49 13.13 0.93 -10.60
C ARG A 49 12.39 -0.17 -9.86
N GLU A 50 13.01 -0.79 -8.83
CA GLU A 50 12.34 -1.74 -7.94
C GLU A 50 11.13 -1.14 -7.24
N ARG A 51 11.09 0.21 -7.11
CA ARG A 51 9.97 0.92 -6.50
C ARG A 51 8.68 0.83 -7.30
N MET A 52 8.79 0.62 -8.62
CA MET A 52 7.67 0.63 -9.56
C MET A 52 7.72 -0.62 -10.42
N ARG A 53 6.74 -1.47 -10.24
CA ARG A 53 6.63 -2.75 -10.96
C ARG A 53 5.22 -2.92 -11.51
N VAL A 54 5.11 -3.56 -12.67
CA VAL A 54 3.86 -4.02 -13.25
C VAL A 54 3.90 -5.54 -13.38
N ILE A 55 2.85 -6.21 -12.93
CA ILE A 55 2.69 -7.66 -12.99
C ILE A 55 1.47 -7.91 -13.86
N ASP A 56 1.69 -8.46 -15.06
CA ASP A 56 0.60 -8.75 -15.99
C ASP A 56 0.04 -10.15 -15.78
N GLY A 57 -1.07 -10.25 -15.08
CA GLY A 57 -1.81 -11.49 -14.84
C GLY A 57 -2.62 -11.98 -16.05
N HIS A 58 -2.84 -11.15 -17.09
CA HIS A 58 -3.54 -11.55 -18.30
C HIS A 58 -2.73 -12.53 -19.15
N VAL A 59 -1.39 -12.43 -19.10
CA VAL A 59 -0.48 -13.19 -19.99
C VAL A 59 -0.21 -14.61 -19.48
N GLN A 60 -0.21 -14.83 -18.18
CA GLN A 60 0.04 -16.15 -17.60
C GLN A 60 -0.79 -16.37 -16.33
N ARG A 61 -1.66 -17.37 -16.36
CA ARG A 61 -2.33 -17.83 -15.14
C ARG A 61 -1.29 -18.29 -14.13
N GLY A 62 -1.06 -17.47 -13.11
CA GLY A 62 -0.40 -17.89 -11.88
C GLY A 62 0.97 -17.31 -11.56
N ILE A 63 1.76 -16.80 -12.51
CA ILE A 63 3.08 -16.18 -12.19
C ILE A 63 3.41 -15.17 -13.28
N GLY A 64 2.80 -13.99 -13.21
CA GLY A 64 3.23 -12.86 -14.02
C GLY A 64 4.65 -12.43 -13.61
N LYS A 65 5.59 -12.33 -14.55
CA LYS A 65 6.88 -11.73 -14.27
C LYS A 65 6.66 -10.25 -13.96
N ALA A 66 7.14 -9.78 -12.82
CA ALA A 66 7.15 -8.37 -12.52
C ALA A 66 8.11 -7.63 -13.44
N GLU A 67 7.61 -6.67 -14.19
CA GLU A 67 8.41 -5.78 -15.02
C GLU A 67 8.68 -4.49 -14.26
N LEU A 68 9.94 -4.07 -14.25
CA LEU A 68 10.37 -2.79 -13.68
C LEU A 68 10.05 -1.67 -14.66
N VAL A 69 9.77 -0.47 -14.15
CA VAL A 69 9.64 0.72 -15.01
C VAL A 69 10.86 0.83 -15.92
N PRO A 70 10.70 1.03 -17.27
CA PRO A 70 11.81 1.19 -18.19
C PRO A 70 12.67 2.41 -17.86
N GLN A 71 13.99 2.31 -18.04
CA GLN A 71 14.90 3.45 -17.79
C GLN A 71 14.57 4.64 -18.67
N GLU A 72 14.23 4.39 -19.93
CA GLU A 72 13.85 5.40 -20.90
C GLU A 72 12.60 6.15 -20.43
N TYR A 73 11.59 5.42 -19.90
CA TYR A 73 10.37 6.04 -19.36
C TYR A 73 10.69 6.97 -18.18
N VAL A 74 11.57 6.53 -17.26
CA VAL A 74 12.02 7.38 -16.14
C VAL A 74 12.71 8.64 -16.65
N TYR A 75 13.63 8.50 -17.63
CA TYR A 75 14.36 9.62 -18.21
C TYR A 75 13.40 10.61 -18.88
N ASP A 76 12.52 10.15 -19.76
CA ASP A 76 11.58 10.99 -20.50
C ASP A 76 10.63 11.73 -19.55
N PHE A 77 10.16 11.07 -18.51
CA PHE A 77 9.32 11.70 -17.49
C PHE A 77 10.07 12.81 -16.74
N LEU A 78 11.30 12.54 -16.32
CA LEU A 78 12.10 13.54 -15.60
C LEU A 78 12.45 14.72 -16.51
N GLU A 79 12.81 14.49 -17.77
CA GLU A 79 13.08 15.55 -18.73
C GLU A 79 11.84 16.40 -19.00
N GLN A 80 10.71 15.77 -19.27
CA GLN A 80 9.43 16.45 -19.55
C GLN A 80 8.97 17.35 -18.41
N TRP A 81 9.16 16.93 -17.16
CA TRP A 81 8.56 17.58 -16.00
C TRP A 81 9.56 18.35 -15.13
N SER A 82 10.87 18.36 -15.46
CA SER A 82 11.93 18.99 -14.64
C SER A 82 11.61 20.43 -14.23
N GLY A 83 11.19 21.27 -15.18
CA GLY A 83 10.85 22.65 -14.88
C GLY A 83 9.63 22.80 -13.94
N THR A 84 8.72 21.82 -13.90
CA THR A 84 7.61 21.79 -12.95
C THR A 84 8.10 21.36 -11.57
N PHE A 85 9.01 20.39 -11.50
CA PHE A 85 9.60 19.92 -10.26
C PHE A 85 10.37 21.03 -9.55
N ASP A 86 11.20 21.77 -10.30
CA ASP A 86 11.96 22.90 -9.80
C ASP A 86 11.03 24.02 -9.30
N LYS A 87 10.00 24.36 -10.08
CA LYS A 87 9.04 25.40 -9.72
C LYS A 87 8.24 25.10 -8.46
N LEU A 88 7.93 23.82 -8.23
CA LEU A 88 7.14 23.35 -7.08
C LEU A 88 8.02 22.89 -5.91
N GLU A 89 9.35 22.91 -6.08
CA GLU A 89 10.33 22.43 -5.09
C GLU A 89 10.03 21.01 -4.57
N LEU A 90 9.64 20.09 -5.51
CA LEU A 90 9.20 18.76 -5.14
C LEU A 90 10.36 17.92 -4.60
N SER A 91 10.07 17.20 -3.52
CA SER A 91 10.98 16.21 -2.95
C SER A 91 11.15 15.00 -3.88
N PHE A 92 12.24 14.25 -3.69
CA PHE A 92 12.49 13.00 -4.40
C PHE A 92 11.30 12.03 -4.32
N PHE A 93 10.66 11.93 -3.15
CA PHE A 93 9.56 11.00 -2.95
C PHE A 93 8.28 11.46 -3.68
N GLU A 94 7.99 12.75 -3.72
CA GLU A 94 6.86 13.31 -4.48
C GLU A 94 7.04 13.09 -5.99
N ILE A 95 8.24 13.33 -6.52
CA ILE A 95 8.57 13.06 -7.93
C ILE A 95 8.38 11.58 -8.24
N THR A 96 8.92 10.69 -7.38
CA THR A 96 8.82 9.23 -7.56
C THR A 96 7.38 8.75 -7.50
N THR A 97 6.57 9.28 -6.58
CA THR A 97 5.14 8.96 -6.49
C THR A 97 4.38 9.40 -7.74
N GLY A 98 4.64 10.61 -8.22
CA GLY A 98 4.05 11.12 -9.47
C GLY A 98 4.42 10.28 -10.69
N LEU A 99 5.69 9.87 -10.79
CA LEU A 99 6.19 8.96 -11.81
C LEU A 99 5.47 7.61 -11.79
N ALA A 100 5.36 7.00 -10.59
CA ALA A 100 4.68 5.72 -10.43
C ALA A 100 3.22 5.78 -10.88
N PHE A 101 2.47 6.79 -10.42
CA PHE A 101 1.06 6.95 -10.76
C PHE A 101 0.86 7.18 -12.25
N ARG A 102 1.73 7.98 -12.86
CA ARG A 102 1.66 8.24 -14.31
C ARG A 102 1.97 6.97 -15.10
N TRP A 103 3.05 6.26 -14.77
CA TRP A 103 3.42 5.03 -15.46
C TRP A 103 2.35 3.95 -15.36
N PHE A 104 1.74 3.75 -14.19
CA PHE A 104 0.65 2.79 -14.03
C PHE A 104 -0.58 3.14 -14.90
N ALA A 105 -0.88 4.43 -15.05
CA ALA A 105 -1.96 4.86 -15.95
C ALA A 105 -1.61 4.59 -17.42
N ASP A 106 -0.38 4.88 -17.85
CA ASP A 106 0.07 4.63 -19.23
C ASP A 106 0.14 3.14 -19.54
N GLU A 107 0.48 2.31 -18.54
CA GLU A 107 0.45 0.85 -18.64
C GLU A 107 -0.99 0.27 -18.61
N ASN A 108 -2.00 1.07 -18.37
CA ASN A 108 -3.40 0.66 -18.25
C ASN A 108 -3.56 -0.50 -17.24
N VAL A 109 -3.01 -0.36 -16.04
CA VAL A 109 -3.18 -1.37 -14.99
C VAL A 109 -4.65 -1.41 -14.52
N ASP A 110 -5.16 -2.59 -14.17
CA ASP A 110 -6.50 -2.75 -13.62
C ASP A 110 -6.59 -2.27 -12.17
N ALA A 111 -5.51 -2.51 -11.43
CA ALA A 111 -5.37 -2.13 -10.04
C ALA A 111 -3.92 -1.80 -9.69
N ALA A 112 -3.70 -1.02 -8.63
CA ALA A 112 -2.37 -0.79 -8.08
C ALA A 112 -2.37 -0.96 -6.57
N VAL A 113 -1.32 -1.61 -6.05
CA VAL A 113 -1.04 -1.69 -4.62
C VAL A 113 0.04 -0.66 -4.31
N ILE A 114 -0.31 0.29 -3.45
CA ILE A 114 0.50 1.49 -3.16
C ILE A 114 0.98 1.42 -1.71
N GLU A 115 2.28 1.29 -1.51
CA GLU A 115 2.91 1.37 -0.19
C GLU A 115 3.18 2.82 0.19
N VAL A 116 2.80 3.21 1.41
CA VAL A 116 3.14 4.50 2.02
C VAL A 116 4.65 4.57 2.28
N GLY A 117 5.26 5.70 1.96
CA GLY A 117 6.67 5.93 2.24
C GLY A 117 6.93 6.16 3.73
N LEU A 118 6.28 7.16 4.32
CA LEU A 118 6.45 7.53 5.71
C LEU A 118 5.14 8.02 6.34
N GLY A 119 4.82 7.52 7.53
CA GLY A 119 3.61 7.93 8.24
C GLY A 119 2.34 7.41 7.57
N GLY A 120 1.59 8.28 6.94
CA GLY A 120 0.37 8.01 6.19
C GLY A 120 -0.38 9.31 5.86
N ARG A 121 -0.82 10.04 6.87
CA ARG A 121 -1.67 11.24 6.75
C ARG A 121 -1.10 12.30 5.79
N LEU A 122 0.18 12.57 5.87
CA LEU A 122 0.89 13.57 5.06
C LEU A 122 1.81 12.94 4.00
N ASP A 123 1.68 11.64 3.76
CA ASP A 123 2.47 10.97 2.73
C ASP A 123 2.01 11.36 1.33
N SER A 124 2.96 11.48 0.40
CA SER A 124 2.68 11.88 -0.99
C SER A 124 1.73 10.91 -1.71
N THR A 125 1.68 9.65 -1.26
CA THR A 125 0.75 8.65 -1.81
C THR A 125 -0.69 8.85 -1.36
N ASN A 126 -0.93 9.66 -0.30
CA ASN A 126 -2.25 9.80 0.32
C ASN A 126 -3.25 10.69 -0.44
N ILE A 127 -2.96 10.99 -1.70
CA ILE A 127 -3.90 11.67 -2.61
C ILE A 127 -4.99 10.73 -3.14
N ILE A 128 -4.76 9.41 -3.09
CA ILE A 128 -5.67 8.40 -3.63
C ILE A 128 -6.90 8.18 -2.74
N THR A 129 -7.98 7.71 -3.37
CA THR A 129 -9.15 7.14 -2.68
C THR A 129 -9.19 5.66 -3.00
N PRO A 130 -8.63 4.79 -2.13
CA PRO A 130 -8.46 3.38 -2.44
C PRO A 130 -9.77 2.59 -2.25
N GLU A 131 -9.83 1.37 -2.83
CA GLU A 131 -10.88 0.39 -2.55
C GLU A 131 -10.73 -0.23 -1.15
N LEU A 132 -9.51 -0.24 -0.61
CA LEU A 132 -9.18 -0.76 0.72
C LEU A 132 -7.95 -0.03 1.26
N SER A 133 -8.04 0.43 2.52
CA SER A 133 -6.91 0.96 3.28
C SER A 133 -6.40 -0.09 4.28
N ILE A 134 -5.10 -0.37 4.30
CA ILE A 134 -4.49 -1.38 5.18
C ILE A 134 -3.41 -0.73 6.05
N VAL A 135 -3.46 -0.99 7.35
CA VAL A 135 -2.36 -0.70 8.29
C VAL A 135 -1.83 -2.03 8.82
N THR A 136 -0.59 -2.38 8.48
CA THR A 136 -0.03 -3.70 8.80
C THR A 136 0.28 -3.88 10.27
N SER A 137 1.27 -3.17 10.80
CA SER A 137 1.65 -3.20 12.22
C SER A 137 2.09 -1.83 12.70
N ILE A 138 2.05 -1.61 14.00
CA ILE A 138 2.52 -0.38 14.65
C ILE A 138 3.70 -0.68 15.58
N GLY A 139 4.78 0.04 15.37
CA GLY A 139 5.97 0.03 16.21
C GLY A 139 6.56 1.42 16.35
N LEU A 140 7.46 1.61 17.31
CA LEU A 140 8.22 2.84 17.44
C LEU A 140 9.23 2.94 16.31
N ASP A 141 9.01 3.90 15.40
CA ASP A 141 9.87 4.19 14.27
C ASP A 141 9.66 5.64 13.85
N HIS A 142 10.71 6.31 13.39
CA HIS A 142 10.66 7.72 13.01
C HIS A 142 9.98 8.62 14.07
N CYS A 143 10.31 8.39 15.35
CA CYS A 143 9.65 9.04 16.49
C CYS A 143 9.82 10.56 16.50
N ASP A 144 10.88 11.07 15.90
CA ASP A 144 11.14 12.48 15.68
C ASP A 144 10.12 13.17 14.75
N ILE A 145 9.49 12.41 13.85
CA ILE A 145 8.51 12.90 12.87
C ILE A 145 7.09 12.48 13.24
N LEU A 146 6.89 11.20 13.59
CA LEU A 146 5.57 10.60 13.77
C LEU A 146 5.06 10.66 15.22
N GLY A 147 5.95 11.06 16.15
CA GLY A 147 5.66 11.10 17.57
C GLY A 147 6.21 9.91 18.34
N ASP A 148 6.34 10.09 19.65
CA ASP A 148 7.05 9.25 20.60
C ASP A 148 6.21 8.16 21.27
N THR A 149 4.96 7.98 20.83
CA THR A 149 4.05 6.94 21.33
C THR A 149 3.40 6.15 20.19
N LEU A 150 3.07 4.88 20.47
CA LEU A 150 2.38 4.03 19.49
C LEU A 150 1.04 4.62 19.05
N ALA A 151 0.32 5.30 19.95
CA ALA A 151 -0.93 5.97 19.63
C ALA A 151 -0.76 7.12 18.63
N LYS A 152 0.29 7.95 18.77
CA LYS A 152 0.60 9.02 17.81
C LYS A 152 0.96 8.45 16.44
N ILE A 153 1.80 7.42 16.41
CA ILE A 153 2.19 6.73 15.18
C ILE A 153 0.97 6.07 14.51
N ALA A 154 0.09 5.45 15.30
CA ALA A 154 -1.17 4.88 14.79
C ALA A 154 -2.07 5.94 14.17
N TYR A 155 -2.18 7.13 14.78
CA TYR A 155 -2.95 8.25 14.26
C TYR A 155 -2.42 8.72 12.89
N GLU A 156 -1.11 8.91 12.75
CA GLU A 156 -0.49 9.29 11.47
C GLU A 156 -0.74 8.23 10.38
N LYS A 157 -0.70 6.94 10.74
CA LYS A 157 -0.96 5.86 9.78
C LYS A 157 -2.45 5.69 9.46
N ALA A 158 -3.34 5.91 10.44
CA ALA A 158 -4.78 5.93 10.23
C ALA A 158 -5.23 7.03 9.24
N GLY A 159 -4.40 8.05 9.03
CA GLY A 159 -4.66 9.13 8.08
C GLY A 159 -4.77 8.70 6.60
N ILE A 160 -4.49 7.42 6.28
CA ILE A 160 -4.79 6.85 4.96
C ILE A 160 -6.24 6.37 4.82
N PHE A 161 -6.99 6.25 5.92
CA PHE A 161 -8.40 5.88 5.85
C PHE A 161 -9.20 6.98 5.17
N LYS A 162 -10.17 6.60 4.37
CA LYS A 162 -11.02 7.54 3.62
C LYS A 162 -12.49 7.30 3.92
N PRO A 163 -13.32 8.35 3.91
CA PRO A 163 -14.77 8.20 4.09
C PRO A 163 -15.36 7.22 3.06
N GLY A 164 -16.16 6.28 3.53
CA GLY A 164 -16.82 5.30 2.66
C GLY A 164 -15.91 4.19 2.13
N VAL A 165 -14.66 4.10 2.61
CA VAL A 165 -13.70 3.05 2.22
C VAL A 165 -13.48 2.10 3.39
N PRO A 166 -13.55 0.76 3.18
CA PRO A 166 -13.22 -0.21 4.22
C PRO A 166 -11.76 -0.11 4.64
N ALA A 167 -11.50 -0.42 5.91
CA ALA A 167 -10.16 -0.41 6.47
C ALA A 167 -9.82 -1.73 7.18
N LEU A 168 -8.57 -2.17 7.03
CA LEU A 168 -8.03 -3.36 7.67
C LEU A 168 -6.79 -3.00 8.48
N VAL A 169 -6.74 -3.48 9.73
CA VAL A 169 -5.57 -3.34 10.61
C VAL A 169 -5.04 -4.74 10.92
N GLY A 170 -3.73 -4.95 10.72
CA GLY A 170 -3.10 -6.27 10.82
C GLY A 170 -3.08 -6.84 12.23
N GLU A 171 -3.00 -5.98 13.26
CA GLU A 171 -2.92 -6.40 14.66
C GLU A 171 -3.81 -5.56 15.59
N THR A 172 -4.39 -6.20 16.60
CA THR A 172 -5.13 -5.53 17.68
C THR A 172 -4.21 -5.31 18.88
N ARG A 173 -3.97 -4.04 19.23
CA ARG A 173 -3.21 -3.66 20.44
C ARG A 173 -4.05 -2.72 21.29
N GLU A 174 -3.90 -2.81 22.61
CA GLU A 174 -4.66 -1.98 23.55
C GLU A 174 -4.36 -0.49 23.40
N ASP A 175 -3.14 -0.15 23.03
CA ASP A 175 -2.64 1.22 22.87
C ASP A 175 -2.95 1.84 21.50
N THR A 176 -3.24 1.06 20.47
CA THR A 176 -3.47 1.57 19.10
C THR A 176 -4.88 1.31 18.56
N ALA A 177 -5.54 0.23 18.98
CA ALA A 177 -6.87 -0.11 18.49
C ALA A 177 -7.94 0.96 18.76
N PRO A 178 -7.96 1.66 19.90
CA PRO A 178 -8.88 2.79 20.13
C PRO A 178 -8.69 3.91 19.10
N VAL A 179 -7.44 4.26 18.78
CA VAL A 179 -7.10 5.32 17.81
C VAL A 179 -7.68 5.02 16.43
N PHE A 180 -7.52 3.78 15.95
CA PHE A 180 -8.09 3.35 14.67
C PHE A 180 -9.60 3.39 14.66
N LYS A 181 -10.24 2.93 15.75
CA LYS A 181 -11.70 2.92 15.88
C LYS A 181 -12.28 4.33 15.92
N GLU A 182 -11.68 5.22 16.71
CA GLU A 182 -12.13 6.61 16.85
C GLU A 182 -11.99 7.35 15.52
N HIS A 183 -10.81 7.29 14.90
CA HIS A 183 -10.57 7.95 13.61
C HIS A 183 -11.49 7.41 12.51
N PHE A 184 -11.66 6.09 12.42
CA PHE A 184 -12.56 5.47 11.44
C PHE A 184 -14.02 5.87 11.65
N ALA A 185 -14.49 5.93 12.90
CA ALA A 185 -15.84 6.37 13.23
C ALA A 185 -16.04 7.85 12.90
N GLU A 186 -15.06 8.70 13.19
CA GLU A 186 -15.09 10.14 12.90
C GLU A 186 -15.27 10.41 11.40
N ILE A 187 -14.43 9.81 10.56
CA ILE A 187 -14.47 10.04 9.10
C ILE A 187 -15.70 9.43 8.43
N ASN A 188 -16.39 8.49 9.08
CA ASN A 188 -17.61 7.85 8.57
C ASN A 188 -18.87 8.25 9.37
N ALA A 189 -18.83 9.36 10.11
CA ALA A 189 -19.93 9.80 10.96
C ALA A 189 -21.23 10.04 10.18
N ASP A 190 -21.15 10.49 8.93
CA ASP A 190 -22.31 10.76 8.08
C ASP A 190 -23.05 9.49 7.62
N LYS A 191 -22.35 8.35 7.56
CA LYS A 191 -22.91 7.05 7.13
C LYS A 191 -22.38 5.91 8.01
N PRO A 192 -22.72 5.89 9.30
CA PRO A 192 -22.21 4.87 10.21
C PRO A 192 -22.64 3.46 9.76
N GLY A 193 -21.70 2.53 9.75
CA GLY A 193 -21.93 1.13 9.36
C GLY A 193 -22.00 0.86 7.85
N ALA A 194 -21.80 1.86 6.99
CA ALA A 194 -21.77 1.65 5.54
C ALA A 194 -20.55 0.84 5.07
N VAL A 195 -19.43 0.95 5.81
CA VAL A 195 -18.18 0.20 5.58
C VAL A 195 -17.64 -0.31 6.92
N SER A 196 -16.69 -1.24 6.87
CA SER A 196 -16.14 -1.90 8.06
C SER A 196 -14.70 -1.49 8.34
N LEU A 197 -14.37 -1.41 9.63
CA LEU A 197 -13.01 -1.51 10.15
C LEU A 197 -12.79 -2.91 10.70
N THR A 198 -11.85 -3.64 10.12
CA THR A 198 -11.55 -5.03 10.47
C THR A 198 -10.16 -5.13 11.08
N PHE A 199 -10.00 -6.01 12.07
CA PHE A 199 -8.70 -6.37 12.63
C PHE A 199 -8.37 -7.80 12.22
N ALA A 200 -7.28 -7.99 11.49
CA ALA A 200 -6.92 -9.27 10.89
C ALA A 200 -6.71 -10.38 11.93
N ASP A 201 -6.13 -10.05 13.08
CA ASP A 201 -5.90 -10.99 14.18
C ASP A 201 -7.17 -11.37 14.97
N ARG A 202 -8.31 -10.70 14.71
CA ARG A 202 -9.62 -10.98 15.27
C ARG A 202 -10.57 -11.64 14.27
N THR A 203 -10.11 -11.81 13.03
CA THR A 203 -10.91 -12.39 11.95
C THR A 203 -10.37 -13.78 11.66
N GLU A 204 -11.28 -14.74 11.43
CA GLU A 204 -10.92 -16.03 10.87
C GLU A 204 -11.08 -15.95 9.35
N PRO A 205 -9.98 -15.84 8.60
CA PRO A 205 -10.06 -15.81 7.14
C PRO A 205 -10.67 -17.11 6.62
N SER A 206 -11.49 -17.03 5.59
CA SER A 206 -12.10 -18.20 4.95
C SER A 206 -11.08 -19.21 4.43
N MET A 207 -9.84 -18.77 4.19
CA MET A 207 -8.72 -19.59 3.72
C MET A 207 -7.71 -19.94 4.82
N TRP A 208 -8.04 -19.73 6.09
CA TRP A 208 -7.13 -19.95 7.20
C TRP A 208 -6.62 -21.42 7.29
N TYR A 209 -7.44 -22.36 6.88
CA TYR A 209 -7.04 -23.78 6.80
C TYR A 209 -5.88 -24.02 5.83
N MET A 210 -5.62 -23.13 4.87
CA MET A 210 -4.48 -23.20 3.94
C MET A 210 -3.28 -22.38 4.42
N HIS A 211 -3.39 -21.66 5.50
CA HIS A 211 -2.37 -20.72 5.98
C HIS A 211 -0.98 -21.38 6.09
N ASP A 212 -0.88 -22.51 6.76
CA ASP A 212 0.40 -23.20 6.96
C ASP A 212 0.97 -23.78 5.65
N GLU A 213 0.12 -24.19 4.71
CA GLU A 213 0.54 -24.64 3.41
C GLU A 213 1.05 -23.49 2.54
N ILE A 214 0.33 -22.37 2.53
CA ILE A 214 0.75 -21.15 1.82
C ILE A 214 2.08 -20.67 2.40
N LEU A 215 2.17 -20.54 3.73
CA LEU A 215 3.37 -20.06 4.41
C LEU A 215 4.61 -20.90 4.07
N ARG A 216 4.48 -22.23 3.98
CA ARG A 216 5.59 -23.13 3.60
C ARG A 216 6.02 -22.98 2.14
N LYS A 217 5.13 -22.55 1.26
CA LYS A 217 5.37 -22.39 -0.18
C LYS A 217 5.78 -20.97 -0.57
N MET A 218 5.70 -20.03 0.35
CA MET A 218 6.08 -18.63 0.08
C MET A 218 7.60 -18.50 -0.04
N ASP A 219 8.04 -17.67 -0.97
CA ASP A 219 9.45 -17.29 -1.11
C ASP A 219 9.92 -16.37 0.03
N LEU A 220 8.98 -15.57 0.58
CA LEU A 220 9.24 -14.70 1.73
C LEU A 220 9.24 -15.52 3.02
N GLN A 221 10.42 -15.68 3.63
CA GLN A 221 10.63 -16.44 4.86
C GLN A 221 10.80 -15.50 6.07
N GLY A 222 10.43 -15.98 7.25
CA GLY A 222 10.58 -15.27 8.53
C GLY A 222 9.31 -15.36 9.38
N GLY A 223 9.46 -15.40 10.71
CA GLY A 223 8.34 -15.57 11.65
C GLY A 223 7.28 -14.46 11.57
N TYR A 224 7.69 -13.25 11.21
CA TYR A 224 6.79 -12.11 11.01
C TYR A 224 5.89 -12.24 9.76
N GLN A 225 6.23 -13.14 8.81
CA GLN A 225 5.41 -13.36 7.61
C GLN A 225 4.07 -14.02 7.92
N GLN A 226 3.94 -14.69 9.07
CA GLN A 226 2.66 -15.22 9.53
C GLN A 226 1.62 -14.12 9.72
N MET A 227 2.02 -13.00 10.36
CA MET A 227 1.13 -11.85 10.56
C MET A 227 0.83 -11.12 9.25
N ASN A 228 1.85 -10.97 8.39
CA ASN A 228 1.67 -10.37 7.08
C ASN A 228 0.70 -11.18 6.21
N LEU A 229 0.87 -12.50 6.15
CA LEU A 229 -0.05 -13.40 5.44
C LEU A 229 -1.46 -13.35 6.03
N ARG A 230 -1.60 -13.32 7.36
CA ARG A 230 -2.89 -13.17 8.01
C ARG A 230 -3.60 -11.89 7.60
N THR A 231 -2.86 -10.78 7.50
CA THR A 231 -3.39 -9.50 7.03
C THR A 231 -3.90 -9.60 5.57
N VAL A 232 -3.22 -10.36 4.72
CA VAL A 232 -3.62 -10.55 3.31
C VAL A 232 -4.84 -11.45 3.18
N LEU A 233 -5.00 -12.45 4.07
CA LEU A 233 -6.10 -13.42 4.02
C LEU A 233 -7.39 -12.91 4.70
N ALA A 234 -7.30 -11.87 5.54
CA ALA A 234 -8.41 -11.26 6.25
C ALA A 234 -9.25 -10.36 5.35
#